data_a47ebdb6fcd7b3750462e43bcd5771b0
#
_entry.id   a47ebdb6fcd7b3750462e43bcd5771b0
#
_cell.length_a   1.000
_cell.length_b   1.000
_cell.length_c   1.000
_cell.angle_alpha   90.00
_cell.angle_beta   90.00
_cell.angle_gamma   90.00
#
_symmetry.space_group_name_H-M   'P 1'
#
loop_
_entity.id
_entity.type
_entity.pdbx_description
1 polymer ?
#
loop_
_entity_poly.entity_id
_entity_poly.type
_entity_poly.pdbx_seq_one_letter_code
_entity_poly.pdbx_strand_id
1 'polypeptide(L)'
;MANPTKADKERWSRIVELGCVACILDGNLGVPPDIHHILSGGRRVGHRATVGLCPWHHRGVGEYTETHGPSLARNPKLFEERYGTGPELLEIQNELLKHYLTVIKE
;
A
#
# COMPACT_ATOMS: atom_id res chain seq x y z
N MET A 1 12.86 13.05 -9.51
CA MET A 1 12.50 12.97 -8.07
C MET A 1 13.77 12.85 -7.25
N ALA A 2 13.84 13.56 -6.12
CA ALA A 2 14.99 13.48 -5.24
C ALA A 2 15.14 12.08 -4.61
N ASN A 3 16.33 11.77 -4.12
CA ASN A 3 16.56 10.53 -3.40
C ASN A 3 15.73 10.52 -2.09
N PRO A 4 15.29 9.35 -1.64
CA PRO A 4 14.53 9.27 -0.40
C PRO A 4 15.37 9.72 0.80
N THR A 5 14.73 10.46 1.69
CA THR A 5 15.33 10.91 2.95
C THR A 5 15.28 9.81 3.99
N LYS A 6 15.95 10.03 5.13
CA LYS A 6 15.84 9.13 6.26
C LYS A 6 14.40 8.98 6.74
N ALA A 7 13.65 10.08 6.77
CA ALA A 7 12.24 10.07 7.16
C ALA A 7 11.39 9.25 6.18
N ASP A 8 11.68 9.32 4.88
CA ASP A 8 11.00 8.51 3.88
C ASP A 8 11.24 7.03 4.10
N LYS A 9 12.49 6.65 4.38
CA LYS A 9 12.86 5.26 4.64
C LYS A 9 12.24 4.73 5.93
N GLU A 10 12.17 5.55 6.95
CA GLU A 10 11.49 5.19 8.21
C GLU A 10 10.00 4.96 7.97
N ARG A 11 9.36 5.80 7.17
CA ARG A 11 7.96 5.62 6.79
C ARG A 11 7.77 4.28 6.07
N TRP A 12 8.64 3.96 5.11
CA TRP A 12 8.54 2.70 4.36
C TRP A 12 8.71 1.48 5.27
N SER A 13 9.61 1.55 6.27
CA SER A 13 9.76 0.48 7.25
C SER A 13 8.47 0.24 8.02
N ARG A 14 7.75 1.30 8.36
CA ARG A 14 6.46 1.20 9.05
C ARG A 14 5.39 0.61 8.15
N ILE A 15 5.40 0.98 6.87
CA ILE A 15 4.47 0.42 5.89
C ILE A 15 4.70 -1.09 5.76
N VAL A 16 5.94 -1.52 5.71
CA VAL A 16 6.29 -2.94 5.64
C VAL A 16 5.79 -3.69 6.88
N GLU A 17 5.96 -3.11 8.07
CA GLU A 17 5.45 -3.70 9.30
C GLU A 17 3.93 -3.80 9.31
N LEU A 18 3.25 -2.78 8.79
CA LEU A 18 1.79 -2.77 8.74
C LEU A 18 1.25 -3.85 7.80
N GLY A 19 1.88 -4.03 6.66
CA GLY A 19 1.45 -4.98 5.65
C GLY A 19 0.67 -4.35 4.49
N CYS A 20 0.24 -5.19 3.56
CA CYS A 20 -0.53 -4.77 2.39
C CYS A 20 -1.88 -4.17 2.80
N VAL A 21 -2.14 -2.93 2.42
CA VAL A 21 -3.39 -2.25 2.79
C VAL A 21 -4.61 -2.91 2.16
N ALA A 22 -4.52 -3.40 0.93
CA ALA A 22 -5.63 -4.10 0.28
C ALA A 22 -5.94 -5.43 1.00
N CYS A 23 -4.90 -6.16 1.42
CA CYS A 23 -5.10 -7.39 2.21
C CYS A 23 -5.78 -7.07 3.55
N ILE A 24 -5.37 -5.98 4.21
CA ILE A 24 -5.99 -5.56 5.47
C ILE A 24 -7.48 -5.29 5.28
N LEU A 25 -7.85 -4.63 4.19
CA LEU A 25 -9.25 -4.35 3.89
C LEU A 25 -10.06 -5.65 3.65
N ASP A 26 -9.40 -6.71 3.21
CA ASP A 26 -10.01 -8.03 3.04
C ASP A 26 -9.93 -8.88 4.31
N GLY A 27 -9.38 -8.35 5.41
CA GLY A 27 -9.27 -9.07 6.67
C GLY A 27 -8.00 -9.89 6.83
N ASN A 28 -7.02 -9.73 5.94
CA ASN A 28 -5.77 -10.47 5.96
C ASN A 28 -4.63 -9.59 6.46
N LEU A 29 -4.21 -9.80 7.69
CA LEU A 29 -3.19 -8.98 8.33
C LEU A 29 -1.78 -9.53 8.09
N GLY A 30 -0.80 -8.63 8.08
CA GLY A 30 0.61 -9.01 8.08
C GLY A 30 1.14 -9.56 6.76
N VAL A 31 0.47 -9.32 5.64
CA VAL A 31 0.95 -9.76 4.33
C VAL A 31 2.05 -8.80 3.85
N PRO A 32 3.28 -9.29 3.61
CA PRO A 32 4.41 -8.41 3.23
C PRO A 32 4.13 -7.63 1.95
N PRO A 33 4.27 -6.30 1.99
CA PRO A 33 3.98 -5.46 0.83
C PRO A 33 5.24 -5.02 0.08
N ASP A 34 5.03 -4.64 -1.20
CA ASP A 34 5.94 -3.78 -1.94
C ASP A 34 5.59 -2.34 -1.58
N ILE A 35 6.52 -1.42 -1.78
CA ILE A 35 6.24 0.01 -1.66
C ILE A 35 5.78 0.52 -3.04
N HIS A 36 4.52 0.91 -3.13
CA HIS A 36 3.95 1.43 -4.37
C HIS A 36 3.85 2.96 -4.30
N HIS A 37 4.50 3.64 -5.24
CA HIS A 37 4.41 5.10 -5.37
C HIS A 37 3.14 5.46 -6.13
N ILE A 38 2.33 6.32 -5.54
CA ILE A 38 1.12 6.82 -6.17
C ILE A 38 1.51 7.74 -7.33
N LEU A 39 0.83 7.55 -8.46
CA LEU A 39 1.07 8.34 -9.66
C LEU A 39 -0.02 9.39 -9.85
N SER A 40 0.36 10.53 -10.40
CA SER A 40 -0.57 11.55 -10.86
C SER A 40 -0.06 12.03 -12.23
N GLY A 41 -0.89 11.87 -13.26
CA GLY A 41 -0.47 12.19 -14.64
C GLY A 41 0.71 11.35 -15.11
N GLY A 42 0.82 10.10 -14.64
CA GLY A 42 1.91 9.19 -14.99
C GLY A 42 3.22 9.44 -14.25
N ARG A 43 3.25 10.37 -13.30
CA ARG A 43 4.43 10.70 -12.52
C ARG A 43 4.24 10.40 -11.04
N ARG A 44 5.30 10.02 -10.36
CA ARG A 44 5.27 9.85 -8.90
C ARG A 44 4.99 11.18 -8.23
N VAL A 45 4.04 11.17 -7.28
CA VAL A 45 3.69 12.38 -6.50
C VAL A 45 4.82 12.72 -5.53
N GLY A 46 5.42 11.72 -4.89
CA GLY A 46 6.52 11.89 -3.95
C GLY A 46 6.72 10.64 -3.12
N HIS A 47 7.80 10.59 -2.34
CA HIS A 47 8.12 9.44 -1.51
C HIS A 47 7.15 9.24 -0.34
N ARG A 48 6.43 10.29 0.05
CA ARG A 48 5.41 10.20 1.10
C ARG A 48 4.06 9.76 0.57
N ALA A 49 3.85 9.85 -0.74
CA ALA A 49 2.65 9.35 -1.39
C ALA A 49 2.87 7.90 -1.81
N THR A 50 3.07 7.04 -0.82
CA THR A 50 3.37 5.62 -1.02
C THR A 50 2.47 4.76 -0.16
N VAL A 51 2.02 3.63 -0.73
CA VAL A 51 1.19 2.65 -0.04
C VAL A 51 1.82 1.27 -0.15
N GLY A 52 1.55 0.43 0.85
CA GLY A 52 2.00 -0.96 0.82
C GLY A 52 0.97 -1.84 0.13
N LEU A 53 1.39 -2.49 -0.95
CA LEU A 53 0.58 -3.47 -1.67
C LEU A 53 1.43 -4.71 -1.88
N CYS A 54 0.88 -5.89 -1.53
CA CYS A 54 1.62 -7.13 -1.74
C CYS A 54 1.86 -7.38 -3.23
N PRO A 55 2.78 -8.27 -3.59
CA PRO A 55 3.09 -8.53 -5.00
C PRO A 55 1.86 -8.84 -5.85
N TRP A 56 0.88 -9.54 -5.31
CA TRP A 56 -0.36 -9.81 -6.04
C TRP A 56 -1.18 -8.54 -6.27
N HIS A 57 -1.50 -7.80 -5.21
CA HIS A 57 -2.32 -6.58 -5.34
C HIS A 57 -1.62 -5.48 -6.11
N HIS A 58 -0.30 -5.42 -6.06
CA HIS A 58 0.50 -4.42 -6.78
C HIS A 58 0.73 -4.82 -8.23
N ARG A 59 1.35 -5.99 -8.45
CA ARG A 59 1.84 -6.40 -9.78
C ARG A 59 1.10 -7.58 -10.39
N GLY A 60 0.21 -8.21 -9.66
CA GLY A 60 -0.50 -9.39 -10.12
C GLY A 60 0.38 -10.62 -10.25
N VAL A 61 1.39 -10.73 -9.38
CA VAL A 61 2.34 -11.86 -9.39
C VAL A 61 2.43 -12.49 -8.00
N GLY A 62 2.98 -13.69 -7.92
CA GLY A 62 3.16 -14.41 -6.67
C GLY A 62 2.25 -15.62 -6.57
N GLU A 63 2.20 -16.21 -5.38
CA GLU A 63 1.41 -17.41 -5.10
C GLU A 63 -0.10 -17.16 -4.99
N TYR A 64 -0.47 -15.90 -4.80
CA TYR A 64 -1.88 -15.55 -4.67
C TYR A 64 -2.58 -15.63 -6.01
N THR A 65 -3.82 -16.07 -5.98
CA THR A 65 -4.64 -16.25 -7.17
C THR A 65 -5.74 -15.21 -7.22
N GLU A 66 -6.59 -15.30 -8.23
CA GLU A 66 -7.74 -14.43 -8.39
C GLU A 66 -8.66 -14.42 -7.16
N THR A 67 -8.55 -15.40 -6.27
CA THR A 67 -9.32 -15.43 -5.03
C THR A 67 -8.94 -14.33 -4.06
N HIS A 68 -7.77 -13.69 -4.27
CA HIS A 68 -7.33 -12.55 -3.48
C HIS A 68 -7.83 -11.21 -4.02
N GLY A 69 -8.73 -11.26 -4.98
CA GLY A 69 -9.33 -10.06 -5.57
C GLY A 69 -8.50 -9.50 -6.71
N PRO A 70 -8.91 -8.34 -7.26
CA PRO A 70 -8.23 -7.74 -8.39
C PRO A 70 -6.88 -7.15 -8.01
N SER A 71 -5.94 -7.16 -8.96
CA SER A 71 -4.65 -6.48 -8.80
C SER A 71 -4.67 -5.13 -9.50
N LEU A 72 -3.90 -4.19 -8.99
CA LEU A 72 -3.79 -2.86 -9.61
C LEU A 72 -3.23 -2.95 -11.04
N ALA A 73 -2.21 -3.81 -11.24
CA ALA A 73 -1.57 -3.93 -12.55
C ALA A 73 -2.45 -4.62 -13.59
N ARG A 74 -3.18 -5.66 -13.20
CA ARG A 74 -3.99 -6.44 -14.15
C ARG A 74 -5.38 -5.87 -14.37
N ASN A 75 -6.01 -5.38 -13.30
CA ASN A 75 -7.39 -4.93 -13.32
C ASN A 75 -7.54 -3.63 -12.54
N PRO A 76 -6.95 -2.53 -13.03
CA PRO A 76 -6.91 -1.27 -12.25
C PRO A 76 -8.29 -0.74 -11.89
N LYS A 77 -9.24 -0.83 -12.80
CA LYS A 77 -10.59 -0.33 -12.54
C LYS A 77 -11.31 -1.15 -11.46
N LEU A 78 -11.23 -2.47 -11.56
CA LEU A 78 -11.83 -3.35 -10.55
C LEU A 78 -11.14 -3.20 -9.20
N PHE A 79 -9.82 -2.99 -9.21
CA PHE A 79 -9.06 -2.74 -8.00
C PHE A 79 -9.55 -1.47 -7.30
N GLU A 80 -9.72 -0.38 -8.04
CA GLU A 80 -10.23 0.87 -7.50
C GLU A 80 -11.66 0.74 -6.95
N GLU A 81 -12.51 0.00 -7.66
CA GLU A 81 -13.88 -0.22 -7.21
C GLU A 81 -13.94 -0.99 -5.89
N ARG A 82 -13.04 -1.94 -5.70
CA ARG A 82 -13.01 -2.78 -4.51
C ARG A 82 -12.29 -2.13 -3.32
N TYR A 83 -11.13 -1.52 -3.56
CA TYR A 83 -10.27 -1.04 -2.48
C TYR A 83 -10.20 0.47 -2.39
N GLY A 84 -10.40 1.16 -3.47
CA GLY A 84 -10.30 2.62 -3.54
C GLY A 84 -9.19 3.08 -4.47
N THR A 85 -9.16 4.38 -4.70
CA THR A 85 -8.13 5.03 -5.50
C THR A 85 -6.83 5.12 -4.70
N GLY A 86 -5.72 5.48 -5.37
CA GLY A 86 -4.44 5.71 -4.70
C GLY A 86 -4.55 6.68 -3.54
N PRO A 87 -5.11 7.89 -3.74
CA PRO A 87 -5.30 8.84 -2.64
C PRO A 87 -6.17 8.31 -1.50
N GLU A 88 -7.23 7.55 -1.80
CA GLU A 88 -8.08 6.95 -0.77
C GLU A 88 -7.31 5.90 0.05
N LEU A 89 -6.54 5.04 -0.62
CA LEU A 89 -5.72 4.04 0.07
C LEU A 89 -4.64 4.69 0.92
N LEU A 90 -4.06 5.79 0.43
CA LEU A 90 -3.07 6.54 1.19
C LEU A 90 -3.65 7.08 2.49
N GLU A 91 -4.86 7.62 2.42
CA GLU A 91 -5.56 8.14 3.60
C GLU A 91 -5.85 7.02 4.61
N ILE A 92 -6.38 5.90 4.14
CA ILE A 92 -6.65 4.74 4.99
C ILE A 92 -5.37 4.24 5.65
N GLN A 93 -4.32 4.05 4.87
CA GLN A 93 -3.03 3.58 5.37
C GLN A 93 -2.43 4.53 6.41
N ASN A 94 -2.48 5.83 6.14
CA ASN A 94 -1.95 6.82 7.07
C ASN A 94 -2.67 6.79 8.42
N GLU A 95 -3.97 6.59 8.42
CA GLU A 95 -4.74 6.41 9.64
C GLU A 95 -4.33 5.13 10.38
N LEU A 96 -4.18 4.04 9.65
CA LEU A 96 -3.74 2.77 10.24
C LEU A 96 -2.34 2.89 10.84
N LEU A 97 -1.41 3.53 10.15
CA LEU A 97 -0.05 3.76 10.66
C LEU A 97 -0.06 4.56 11.95
N LYS A 98 -0.90 5.57 12.00
CA LYS A 98 -1.04 6.42 13.18
C LYS A 98 -1.52 5.64 14.39
N HIS A 99 -2.54 4.81 14.24
CA HIS A 99 -3.08 3.98 15.32
C HIS A 99 -2.11 2.86 15.72
N TYR A 100 -1.52 2.19 14.75
CA TYR A 100 -0.56 1.11 14.99
C TYR A 100 0.63 1.59 15.82
N LEU A 101 1.19 2.74 15.46
CA LEU A 101 2.32 3.31 16.18
C LEU A 101 1.95 3.73 17.61
N THR A 102 0.74 4.23 17.80
CA THR A 102 0.26 4.61 19.12
C THR A 102 0.16 3.38 20.02
N VAL A 103 -0.36 2.28 19.51
CA VAL A 103 -0.48 1.02 20.26
C VAL A 103 0.88 0.44 20.62
N ILE A 104 1.82 0.43 19.67
CA ILE A 104 3.15 -0.14 19.91
C ILE A 104 3.96 0.67 20.91
N LYS A 105 3.80 1.99 20.91
CA LYS A 105 4.55 2.86 21.82
C LYS A 105 4.04 2.84 23.27
N GLU A 106 2.88 2.33 23.47
CA GLU A 106 2.34 2.12 24.78
C GLU A 106 2.79 0.77 25.36
#